data_59dff932b3c1a4ebd96b14facfda62ed
#
_entry.id   59dff932b3c1a4ebd96b14facfda62ed
#
_cell.length_a   1.000
_cell.length_b   1.000
_cell.length_c   1.000
_cell.angle_alpha   90.00
_cell.angle_beta   90.00
_cell.angle_gamma   90.00
#
_symmetry.space_group_name_H-M   'P 1'
#
loop_
_entity.id
_entity.type
_entity.pdbx_description
1 polymer ?
#
loop_
_entity_poly.entity_id
_entity_poly.type
_entity_poly.pdbx_seq_one_letter_code
_entity_poly.pdbx_strand_id
1 'polypeptide(L)'
;MDLYLQVSLASSKLLTKAYSTSFSLGIRTLDEKVHDPIYAIYGFVRLADEIVDTFHDQDKAALLQRFREDTYRAIEEKISLNPILHSFQWAVNKFG
;
A
#
# COMPACT_ATOMS: atom_id res chain seq x y z
N MET A 1 16.53 -7.60 -2.99
CA MET A 1 15.54 -6.61 -2.51
C MET A 1 16.26 -5.68 -1.54
N ASP A 2 16.22 -4.38 -1.80
CA ASP A 2 16.88 -3.42 -0.92
C ASP A 2 16.12 -3.25 0.41
N LEU A 3 16.79 -2.64 1.37
CA LEU A 3 16.24 -2.48 2.73
C LEU A 3 14.98 -1.58 2.72
N TYR A 4 14.98 -0.53 1.92
CA TYR A 4 13.82 0.37 1.88
C TYR A 4 12.58 -0.34 1.36
N LEU A 5 12.71 -1.18 0.33
CA LEU A 5 11.59 -1.97 -0.17
C LEU A 5 11.11 -2.98 0.89
N GLN A 6 12.04 -3.62 1.60
CA GLN A 6 11.68 -4.54 2.69
C GLN A 6 10.87 -3.82 3.77
N VAL A 7 11.30 -2.63 4.19
CA VAL A 7 10.58 -1.82 5.19
C VAL A 7 9.22 -1.39 4.65
N SER A 8 9.17 -1.00 3.38
CA SER A 8 7.92 -0.59 2.75
C SER A 8 6.90 -1.73 2.70
N LEU A 9 7.33 -2.93 2.33
CA LEU A 9 6.48 -4.12 2.32
C LEU A 9 6.03 -4.50 3.74
N ALA A 10 6.92 -4.40 4.72
CA ALA A 10 6.57 -4.62 6.11
C ALA A 10 5.53 -3.61 6.61
N SER A 11 5.61 -2.37 6.17
CA SER A 11 4.63 -1.33 6.49
C SER A 11 3.25 -1.66 5.92
N SER A 12 3.19 -2.11 4.66
CA SER A 12 1.94 -2.54 4.03
C SER A 12 1.36 -3.76 4.74
N LYS A 13 2.20 -4.70 5.15
CA LYS A 13 1.78 -5.88 5.91
C LYS A 13 1.22 -5.50 7.27
N LEU A 14 1.90 -4.59 7.98
CA LEU A 14 1.44 -4.09 9.28
C LEU A 14 0.07 -3.43 9.15
N LEU A 15 -0.10 -2.57 8.15
CA LEU A 15 -1.36 -1.90 7.89
C LEU A 15 -2.47 -2.92 7.61
N THR A 16 -2.21 -3.90 6.77
CA THR A 16 -3.17 -4.97 6.46
C THR A 16 -3.59 -5.71 7.72
N LYS A 17 -2.64 -6.14 8.53
CA LYS A 17 -2.92 -6.90 9.76
C LYS A 17 -3.69 -6.08 10.78
N ALA A 18 -3.40 -4.79 10.89
CA ALA A 18 -4.07 -3.92 11.85
C ALA A 18 -5.56 -3.74 11.52
N TYR A 19 -5.91 -3.73 10.24
CA TYR A 19 -7.29 -3.48 9.80
C TYR A 19 -8.06 -4.75 9.42
N SER A 20 -7.38 -5.84 9.08
CA SER A 20 -8.08 -7.06 8.67
C SER A 20 -7.31 -8.32 9.04
N THR A 21 -7.59 -8.84 10.22
CA THR A 21 -7.04 -10.11 10.68
C THR A 21 -7.48 -11.26 9.77
N SER A 22 -8.77 -11.29 9.40
CA SER A 22 -9.31 -12.33 8.52
C SER A 22 -8.64 -12.37 7.17
N PHE A 23 -8.44 -11.20 6.55
CA PHE A 23 -7.76 -11.10 5.25
C PHE A 23 -6.30 -11.55 5.36
N SER A 24 -5.61 -11.14 6.41
CA SER A 24 -4.22 -11.56 6.66
C SER A 24 -4.11 -13.07 6.83
N LEU A 25 -5.04 -13.69 7.54
CA LEU A 25 -5.08 -15.16 7.70
C LEU A 25 -5.31 -15.84 6.35
N GLY A 26 -6.20 -15.28 5.52
CA GLY A 26 -6.44 -15.80 4.16
C GLY A 26 -5.18 -15.77 3.29
N ILE A 27 -4.41 -14.68 3.35
CA ILE A 27 -3.17 -14.56 2.60
C ILE A 27 -2.18 -15.67 2.97
N ARG A 28 -2.12 -16.04 4.25
CA ARG A 28 -1.20 -17.06 4.74
C ARG A 28 -1.47 -18.46 4.14
N THR A 29 -2.66 -18.69 3.60
CA THR A 29 -2.99 -19.95 2.93
C THR A 29 -2.51 -20.01 1.50
N LEU A 30 -2.05 -18.89 0.95
CA LEU A 30 -1.56 -18.80 -0.42
C LEU A 30 -0.05 -19.05 -0.49
N ASP A 31 0.45 -19.31 -1.70
CA ASP A 31 1.88 -19.45 -1.94
C ASP A 31 2.60 -18.18 -1.48
N GLU A 32 3.74 -18.34 -0.81
CA GLU A 32 4.55 -17.22 -0.30
C GLU A 32 4.90 -16.19 -1.37
N LYS A 33 5.04 -16.63 -2.61
CA LYS A 33 5.42 -15.75 -3.74
C LYS A 33 4.41 -14.63 -3.97
N VAL A 34 3.16 -14.81 -3.56
CA VAL A 34 2.11 -13.80 -3.77
C VAL A 34 1.82 -12.98 -2.52
N HIS A 35 2.43 -13.30 -1.37
CA HIS A 35 2.15 -12.58 -0.12
C HIS A 35 2.52 -11.10 -0.24
N ASP A 36 3.75 -10.78 -0.61
CA ASP A 36 4.23 -9.40 -0.70
C ASP A 36 3.40 -8.56 -1.68
N PRO A 37 3.14 -9.01 -2.91
CA PRO A 37 2.29 -8.24 -3.83
C PRO A 37 0.89 -7.98 -3.27
N ILE A 38 0.28 -8.96 -2.63
CA ILE A 38 -1.06 -8.82 -2.07
C ILE A 38 -1.06 -7.82 -0.91
N TYR A 39 -0.07 -7.90 0.00
CA TYR A 39 0.06 -6.93 1.07
C TYR A 39 0.29 -5.51 0.53
N ALA A 40 1.09 -5.38 -0.53
CA ALA A 40 1.34 -4.08 -1.16
C ALA A 40 0.06 -3.47 -1.71
N ILE A 41 -0.75 -4.26 -2.38
CA ILE A 41 -2.02 -3.81 -2.97
C ILE A 41 -3.05 -3.49 -1.89
N TYR A 42 -3.21 -4.39 -0.92
CA TYR A 42 -4.19 -4.18 0.15
C TYR A 42 -3.84 -2.97 1.00
N GLY A 43 -2.56 -2.78 1.34
CA GLY A 43 -2.12 -1.61 2.09
C GLY A 43 -2.46 -0.31 1.38
N PHE A 44 -2.28 -0.27 0.06
CA PHE A 44 -2.66 0.88 -0.76
C PHE A 44 -4.16 1.15 -0.68
N VAL A 45 -4.99 0.13 -0.90
CA VAL A 45 -6.45 0.27 -0.86
C VAL A 45 -6.89 0.73 0.53
N ARG A 46 -6.32 0.15 1.58
CA ARG A 46 -6.68 0.51 2.95
C ARG A 46 -6.32 1.96 3.29
N LEU A 47 -5.16 2.43 2.83
CA LEU A 47 -4.76 3.82 3.06
C LEU A 47 -5.70 4.79 2.33
N ALA A 48 -6.09 4.46 1.10
CA ALA A 48 -7.07 5.25 0.35
C ALA A 48 -8.41 5.32 1.11
N ASP A 49 -8.86 4.19 1.66
CA ASP A 49 -10.09 4.13 2.45
C ASP A 49 -10.00 4.97 3.72
N GLU A 50 -8.83 5.00 4.37
CA GLU A 50 -8.63 5.85 5.56
C GLU A 50 -8.86 7.33 5.26
N ILE A 51 -8.41 7.80 4.12
CA ILE A 51 -8.61 9.20 3.73
C ILE A 51 -10.11 9.51 3.66
N VAL A 52 -10.91 8.59 3.09
CA VAL A 52 -12.34 8.78 2.93
C VAL A 52 -13.09 8.62 4.26
N ASP A 53 -12.72 7.60 5.05
CA ASP A 53 -13.53 7.15 6.18
C ASP A 53 -13.14 7.77 7.53
N THR A 54 -11.89 8.21 7.71
CA THR A 54 -11.35 8.51 9.03
C THR A 54 -10.94 9.97 9.22
N PHE A 55 -10.37 10.61 8.22
CA PHE A 55 -9.79 11.96 8.39
C PHE A 55 -10.84 13.06 8.25
N HIS A 56 -11.83 13.05 9.16
CA HIS A 56 -12.98 13.95 9.08
C HIS A 56 -12.63 15.43 9.30
N ASP A 57 -11.52 15.71 10.02
CA ASP A 57 -11.08 17.07 10.30
C ASP A 57 -10.19 17.64 9.19
N GLN A 58 -9.98 16.89 8.12
CA GLN A 58 -9.11 17.29 7.02
C GLN A 58 -9.92 17.55 5.74
N ASP A 59 -9.31 18.28 4.82
CA ASP A 59 -9.87 18.42 3.47
C ASP A 59 -9.64 17.12 2.72
N LYS A 60 -10.63 16.24 2.74
CA LYS A 60 -10.54 14.91 2.13
C LYS A 60 -10.32 14.98 0.62
N ALA A 61 -10.97 15.93 -0.05
CA ALA A 61 -10.81 16.08 -1.50
C ALA A 61 -9.36 16.42 -1.86
N ALA A 62 -8.75 17.35 -1.11
CA ALA A 62 -7.36 17.72 -1.32
C ALA A 62 -6.41 16.55 -1.01
N LEU A 63 -6.67 15.80 0.07
CA LEU A 63 -5.85 14.64 0.43
C LEU A 63 -5.95 13.54 -0.62
N LEU A 64 -7.14 13.26 -1.12
CA LEU A 64 -7.34 12.25 -2.18
C LEU A 64 -6.66 12.66 -3.47
N GLN A 65 -6.75 13.94 -3.85
CA GLN A 65 -6.08 14.43 -5.05
C GLN A 65 -4.57 14.32 -4.93
N ARG A 66 -4.01 14.70 -3.78
CA ARG A 66 -2.58 14.57 -3.51
C ARG A 66 -2.14 13.12 -3.52
N PHE A 67 -2.91 12.24 -2.89
CA PHE A 67 -2.63 10.81 -2.85
C PHE A 67 -2.63 10.22 -4.26
N ARG A 68 -3.58 10.62 -5.09
CA ARG A 68 -3.66 10.20 -6.49
C ARG A 68 -2.43 10.63 -7.27
N GLU A 69 -2.05 11.90 -7.16
CA GLU A 69 -0.86 12.43 -7.84
C GLU A 69 0.41 11.72 -7.39
N ASP A 70 0.56 11.51 -6.09
CA ASP A 70 1.71 10.82 -5.52
C ASP A 70 1.77 9.36 -5.98
N THR A 71 0.61 8.71 -6.15
CA THR A 71 0.52 7.33 -6.63
C THR A 71 1.01 7.23 -8.07
N TYR A 72 0.53 8.09 -8.96
CA TYR A 72 0.98 8.08 -10.35
C TYR A 72 2.46 8.40 -10.47
N ARG A 73 2.93 9.36 -9.67
CA ARG A 73 4.35 9.72 -9.65
C ARG A 73 5.19 8.55 -9.16
N ALA A 74 4.75 7.85 -8.12
CA ALA A 74 5.46 6.67 -7.60
C ALA A 74 5.60 5.59 -8.66
N ILE A 75 4.54 5.32 -9.41
CA ILE A 75 4.55 4.30 -10.46
C ILE A 75 5.49 4.72 -11.58
N GLU A 76 5.44 5.97 -12.02
CA GLU A 76 6.28 6.50 -13.10
C GLU A 76 7.76 6.53 -12.72
N GLU A 77 8.07 7.04 -11.54
CA GLU A 77 9.45 7.20 -11.06
C GLU A 77 10.02 5.92 -10.45
N LYS A 78 9.17 4.94 -10.16
CA LYS A 78 9.53 3.65 -9.53
C LYS A 78 10.12 3.84 -8.14
N ILE A 79 9.69 4.89 -7.45
CA ILE A 79 10.08 5.19 -6.07
C ILE A 79 9.05 6.10 -5.42
N SER A 80 8.91 5.99 -4.10
CA SER A 80 8.13 6.93 -3.30
C SER A 80 8.73 7.01 -1.90
N LEU A 81 8.70 8.21 -1.32
CA LEU A 81 9.06 8.38 0.10
C LEU A 81 7.93 7.92 1.03
N ASN A 82 6.74 7.69 0.49
CA ASN A 82 5.64 7.06 1.22
C ASN A 82 5.80 5.54 1.10
N PRO A 83 6.08 4.80 2.19
CA PRO A 83 6.34 3.37 2.12
C PRO A 83 5.18 2.56 1.53
N ILE A 84 3.94 2.98 1.77
CA ILE A 84 2.77 2.30 1.22
C ILE A 84 2.74 2.45 -0.30
N LEU A 85 2.98 3.67 -0.80
CA LEU A 85 3.06 3.91 -2.24
C LEU A 85 4.29 3.26 -2.86
N HIS A 86 5.39 3.20 -2.13
CA HIS A 86 6.61 2.56 -2.64
C HIS A 86 6.39 1.05 -2.85
N SER A 87 5.78 0.37 -1.89
CA SER A 87 5.46 -1.05 -2.06
C SER A 87 4.41 -1.27 -3.15
N PHE A 88 3.41 -0.39 -3.24
CA PHE A 88 2.38 -0.49 -4.28
C PHE A 88 2.97 -0.33 -5.68
N GLN A 89 3.81 0.70 -5.90
CA GLN A 89 4.44 0.88 -7.21
C GLN A 89 5.33 -0.31 -7.58
N TRP A 90 6.01 -0.90 -6.59
CA TRP A 90 6.81 -2.11 -6.83
C TRP A 90 5.93 -3.22 -7.38
N ALA A 91 4.78 -3.48 -6.77
CA ALA A 91 3.85 -4.52 -7.21
C ALA A 91 3.31 -4.22 -8.62
N VAL A 92 2.90 -2.99 -8.88
CA VAL A 92 2.39 -2.58 -10.20
C VAL A 92 3.47 -2.72 -11.27
N ASN A 93 4.67 -2.24 -11.00
CA ASN A 93 5.76 -2.27 -12.00
C ASN A 93 6.28 -3.68 -12.25
N LYS A 94 6.19 -4.57 -11.27
CA LYS A 94 6.67 -5.94 -11.41
C LYS A 94 5.63 -6.86 -12.02
N PHE A 95 4.36 -6.72 -11.66
CA PHE A 95 3.30 -7.67 -12.01
C PHE A 95 2.23 -7.10 -12.94
N GLY A 96 2.13 -5.83 -13.01
CA GLY A 96 1.10 -5.15 -13.74
C GLY A 96 1.48 -4.62 -15.08
#